data_c8c250b14520bd9b0c656dc36d5767fa
#
_entry.id   c8c250b14520bd9b0c656dc36d5767fa
#
_cell.length_a   1.000
_cell.length_b   1.000
_cell.length_c   1.000
_cell.angle_alpha   90.00
_cell.angle_beta   90.00
_cell.angle_gamma   90.00
#
_symmetry.space_group_name_H-M   'P 1'
#
loop_
_entity.id
_entity.type
_entity.pdbx_description
1 polymer ?
#
loop_
_entity_poly.entity_id
_entity_poly.type
_entity_poly.pdbx_seq_one_letter_code
_entity_poly.pdbx_strand_id
1 'polypeptide(L)'
;MSPIIWKKLKINVVNLNSKKMKLSQAKNILKSAEAVNFLLPDGTSVPEHFHVTEVGLITKNFIDCGGTVRKETVVNFQLWDANDFEHRLKPQKLLNIIELSEKVLGIEDFEIEVEYQAQTIGKYDLDFNGKDFVLLNKQTACLAQDQCGIPAEKQKVKLSEIPSQTNSCTPGGGCC
;
A
#
# COMPACT_ATOMS: atom_id res chain seq x y z
N MET A 1 -14.51 -18.09 -43.84
CA MET A 1 -14.69 -18.06 -42.39
C MET A 1 -13.34 -18.24 -41.71
N SER A 2 -12.71 -17.14 -41.27
CA SER A 2 -11.37 -17.18 -40.65
C SER A 2 -11.51 -17.22 -39.13
N PRO A 3 -10.75 -18.03 -38.39
CA PRO A 3 -10.83 -18.08 -36.95
C PRO A 3 -10.12 -16.88 -36.31
N ILE A 4 -10.83 -16.21 -35.43
CA ILE A 4 -10.33 -15.10 -34.60
C ILE A 4 -9.37 -15.67 -33.58
N ILE A 5 -8.07 -15.39 -33.74
CA ILE A 5 -7.03 -15.79 -32.78
C ILE A 5 -7.08 -14.81 -31.61
N TRP A 6 -7.58 -15.24 -30.48
CA TRP A 6 -7.49 -14.54 -29.20
C TRP A 6 -6.03 -14.57 -28.72
N LYS A 7 -5.30 -13.46 -28.90
CA LYS A 7 -4.02 -13.27 -28.21
C LYS A 7 -4.30 -13.16 -26.72
N LYS A 8 -3.96 -14.19 -25.96
CA LYS A 8 -3.90 -14.13 -24.50
C LYS A 8 -2.91 -13.04 -24.10
N LEU A 9 -3.38 -11.89 -23.63
CA LEU A 9 -2.55 -10.96 -22.88
C LEU A 9 -1.99 -11.71 -21.67
N LYS A 10 -0.68 -11.85 -21.61
CA LYS A 10 0.01 -12.27 -20.39
C LYS A 10 -0.09 -11.10 -19.41
N ILE A 11 -1.01 -11.21 -18.45
CA ILE A 11 -1.00 -10.37 -17.26
C ILE A 11 0.25 -10.80 -16.50
N ASN A 12 1.26 -9.95 -16.49
CA ASN A 12 2.41 -10.13 -15.59
C ASN A 12 1.87 -9.97 -14.18
N VAL A 13 1.74 -11.10 -13.47
CA VAL A 13 1.48 -11.12 -12.03
C VAL A 13 2.66 -10.41 -11.38
N VAL A 14 2.40 -9.18 -10.89
CA VAL A 14 3.36 -8.42 -10.10
C VAL A 14 3.73 -9.27 -8.89
N ASN A 15 5.01 -9.55 -8.76
CA ASN A 15 5.59 -10.41 -7.73
C ASN A 15 5.26 -9.81 -6.34
N LEU A 16 4.53 -10.54 -5.49
CA LEU A 16 3.99 -10.12 -4.18
C LEU A 16 5.07 -9.81 -3.12
N ASN A 17 6.33 -9.69 -3.52
CA ASN A 17 7.45 -9.27 -2.69
C ASN A 17 7.95 -7.87 -3.10
N SER A 18 7.06 -6.94 -3.42
CA SER A 18 7.48 -5.59 -3.77
C SER A 18 8.05 -4.90 -2.51
N LYS A 19 9.34 -4.68 -2.55
CA LYS A 19 10.04 -3.88 -1.56
C LYS A 19 9.54 -2.45 -1.70
N LYS A 20 8.89 -1.92 -0.65
CA LYS A 20 8.40 -0.54 -0.63
C LYS A 20 9.50 0.42 -1.05
N MET A 21 9.17 1.38 -1.90
CA MET A 21 10.13 2.34 -2.47
C MET A 21 10.60 3.33 -1.41
N LYS A 22 11.91 3.52 -1.30
CA LYS A 22 12.51 4.57 -0.48
C LYS A 22 12.63 5.89 -1.22
N LEU A 23 12.75 6.98 -0.47
CA LEU A 23 12.90 8.33 -1.02
C LEU A 23 14.10 8.45 -1.98
N SER A 24 15.24 7.86 -1.62
CA SER A 24 16.45 7.84 -2.46
C SER A 24 16.22 7.15 -3.82
N GLN A 25 15.41 6.10 -3.85
CA GLN A 25 15.08 5.38 -5.08
C GLN A 25 14.20 6.23 -6.00
N ALA A 26 13.17 6.88 -5.44
CA ALA A 26 12.32 7.80 -6.20
C ALA A 26 13.12 8.97 -6.79
N LYS A 27 14.02 9.57 -6.00
CA LYS A 27 14.92 10.64 -6.47
C LYS A 27 15.80 10.18 -7.63
N ASN A 28 16.35 8.97 -7.57
CA ASN A 28 17.18 8.43 -8.66
C ASN A 28 16.38 8.20 -9.95
N ILE A 29 15.14 7.72 -9.84
CA ILE A 29 14.23 7.57 -10.97
C ILE A 29 13.93 8.95 -11.58
N LEU A 30 13.56 9.94 -10.76
CA LEU A 30 13.20 11.28 -11.21
C LEU A 30 14.34 12.00 -11.96
N LYS A 31 15.61 11.72 -11.64
CA LYS A 31 16.77 12.31 -12.35
C LYS A 31 16.84 11.91 -13.81
N SER A 32 16.29 10.76 -14.20
CA SER A 32 16.34 10.23 -15.57
C SER A 32 14.95 10.14 -16.23
N ALA A 33 13.87 10.42 -15.48
CA ALA A 33 12.52 10.36 -16.00
C ALA A 33 12.23 11.53 -16.95
N GLU A 34 11.49 11.26 -18.03
CA GLU A 34 10.99 12.28 -18.95
C GLU A 34 9.67 12.89 -18.47
N ALA A 35 8.85 12.10 -17.78
CA ALA A 35 7.56 12.49 -17.22
C ALA A 35 7.33 11.83 -15.85
N VAL A 36 6.38 12.36 -15.09
CA VAL A 36 5.91 11.77 -13.84
C VAL A 36 4.46 11.34 -14.02
N ASN A 37 4.23 10.05 -14.00
CA ASN A 37 2.89 9.47 -14.05
C ASN A 37 2.70 8.51 -12.88
N PHE A 38 1.46 8.41 -12.40
CA PHE A 38 1.08 7.44 -11.38
C PHE A 38 -0.04 6.53 -11.88
N LEU A 39 0.09 5.24 -11.63
CA LEU A 39 -0.94 4.24 -11.91
C LEU A 39 -1.58 3.77 -10.61
N LEU A 40 -2.90 3.67 -10.60
CA LEU A 40 -3.66 3.06 -9.51
C LEU A 40 -3.48 1.54 -9.50
N PRO A 41 -3.83 0.84 -8.42
CA PRO A 41 -3.66 -0.62 -8.32
C PRO A 41 -4.42 -1.43 -9.37
N ASP A 42 -5.48 -0.88 -9.94
CA ASP A 42 -6.25 -1.47 -11.02
C ASP A 42 -5.65 -1.22 -12.42
N GLY A 43 -4.54 -0.48 -12.49
CA GLY A 43 -3.86 -0.11 -13.73
C GLY A 43 -4.39 1.15 -14.40
N THR A 44 -5.39 1.82 -13.84
CA THR A 44 -5.85 3.12 -14.35
C THR A 44 -4.85 4.22 -13.99
N SER A 45 -4.72 5.23 -14.83
CA SER A 45 -3.83 6.37 -14.56
C SER A 45 -4.50 7.38 -13.64
N VAL A 46 -3.73 7.91 -12.69
CA VAL A 46 -4.05 9.20 -12.07
C VAL A 46 -4.08 10.24 -13.19
N PRO A 47 -5.05 11.18 -13.22
CA PRO A 47 -5.12 12.20 -14.26
C PRO A 47 -3.79 12.96 -14.41
N GLU A 48 -3.34 13.19 -15.64
CA GLU A 48 -2.00 13.78 -15.93
C GLU A 48 -1.82 15.19 -15.35
N HIS A 49 -2.92 15.88 -15.03
CA HIS A 49 -2.93 17.22 -14.46
C HIS A 49 -2.95 17.21 -12.92
N PHE A 50 -2.60 16.11 -12.30
CA PHE A 50 -2.47 16.02 -10.85
C PHE A 50 -1.39 16.98 -10.31
N HIS A 51 -1.56 17.39 -9.06
CA HIS A 51 -0.58 18.13 -8.28
C HIS A 51 -0.03 17.25 -7.16
N VAL A 52 1.24 17.42 -6.83
CA VAL A 52 1.77 17.00 -5.53
C VAL A 52 1.65 18.19 -4.60
N THR A 53 0.67 18.15 -3.71
CA THR A 53 0.35 19.27 -2.81
C THR A 53 1.21 19.26 -1.56
N GLU A 54 1.68 18.09 -1.14
CA GLU A 54 2.49 17.92 0.05
C GLU A 54 3.58 16.89 -0.19
N VAL A 55 4.78 17.18 0.32
CA VAL A 55 5.87 16.24 0.56
C VAL A 55 6.32 16.44 1.99
N GLY A 56 6.05 15.48 2.86
CA GLY A 56 6.25 15.63 4.30
C GLY A 56 6.68 14.35 5.00
N LEU A 57 6.83 14.44 6.33
CA LEU A 57 7.16 13.32 7.19
C LEU A 57 5.97 13.00 8.10
N ILE A 58 5.47 11.78 8.02
CA ILE A 58 4.44 11.28 8.94
C ILE A 58 5.06 10.30 9.92
N THR A 59 4.90 10.56 11.21
CA THR A 59 5.27 9.63 12.28
C THR A 59 4.03 9.20 13.04
N LYS A 60 3.76 7.90 13.05
CA LYS A 60 2.67 7.26 13.77
C LYS A 60 3.22 6.53 14.98
N ASN A 61 2.79 6.92 16.19
CA ASN A 61 3.04 6.18 17.41
C ASN A 61 1.75 5.46 17.80
N PHE A 62 1.82 4.17 18.08
CA PHE A 62 0.62 3.38 18.41
C PHE A 62 0.96 2.20 19.30
N ILE A 63 -0.08 1.59 19.89
CA ILE A 63 0.02 0.34 20.63
C ILE A 63 -0.68 -0.73 19.80
N ASP A 64 0.00 -1.86 19.58
CA ASP A 64 -0.62 -3.01 18.90
C ASP A 64 -1.54 -3.80 19.84
N CYS A 65 -2.26 -4.80 19.30
CA CYS A 65 -3.20 -5.62 20.08
C CYS A 65 -2.53 -6.49 21.17
N GLY A 66 -1.20 -6.65 21.13
CA GLY A 66 -0.40 -7.31 22.17
C GLY A 66 0.11 -6.36 23.25
N GLY A 67 -0.23 -5.06 23.19
CA GLY A 67 0.21 -4.04 24.16
C GLY A 67 1.61 -3.47 23.88
N THR A 68 2.23 -3.81 22.76
CA THR A 68 3.57 -3.30 22.40
C THR A 68 3.47 -1.91 21.77
N VAL A 69 4.23 -0.96 22.30
CA VAL A 69 4.37 0.38 21.71
C VAL A 69 5.21 0.31 20.44
N ARG A 70 4.68 0.86 19.36
CA ARG A 70 5.34 0.88 18.05
C ARG A 70 5.41 2.28 17.47
N LYS A 71 6.40 2.48 16.61
CA LYS A 71 6.60 3.73 15.86
C LYS A 71 6.83 3.40 14.39
N GLU A 72 6.08 4.04 13.53
CA GLU A 72 6.27 4.00 12.08
C GLU A 72 6.53 5.40 11.56
N THR A 73 7.46 5.55 10.62
CA THR A 73 7.77 6.83 9.98
C THR A 73 7.84 6.61 8.48
N VAL A 74 7.14 7.46 7.72
CA VAL A 74 7.10 7.42 6.26
C VAL A 74 7.24 8.83 5.69
N VAL A 75 7.76 8.92 4.47
CA VAL A 75 7.68 10.15 3.67
C VAL A 75 6.33 10.14 2.96
N ASN A 76 5.52 11.15 3.19
CA ASN A 76 4.21 11.27 2.57
C ASN A 76 4.25 12.15 1.33
N PHE A 77 3.65 11.66 0.24
CA PHE A 77 3.31 12.45 -0.94
C PHE A 77 1.79 12.53 -1.04
N GLN A 78 1.24 13.74 -1.10
CA GLN A 78 -0.20 13.90 -1.32
C GLN A 78 -0.45 14.30 -2.78
N LEU A 79 -1.25 13.50 -3.48
CA LEU A 79 -1.68 13.76 -4.85
C LEU A 79 -3.10 14.32 -4.84
N TRP A 80 -3.29 15.40 -5.56
CA TRP A 80 -4.58 16.05 -5.72
C TRP A 80 -4.88 16.32 -7.20
N ASP A 81 -6.09 15.99 -7.62
CA ASP A 81 -6.58 16.25 -8.96
C ASP A 81 -7.35 17.56 -8.97
N ALA A 82 -6.79 18.57 -9.64
CA ALA A 82 -7.37 19.89 -9.80
C ALA A 82 -8.04 20.05 -11.17
N ASN A 83 -8.86 21.08 -11.32
CA ASN A 83 -9.45 21.48 -12.61
C ASN A 83 -8.47 22.27 -13.49
N ASP A 84 -7.18 22.10 -13.32
CA ASP A 84 -6.11 22.72 -14.12
C ASP A 84 -5.60 21.71 -15.15
N PHE A 85 -6.37 21.48 -16.18
CA PHE A 85 -6.13 20.43 -17.20
C PHE A 85 -4.83 20.61 -17.99
N GLU A 86 -4.27 21.83 -18.02
CA GLU A 86 -3.00 22.11 -18.69
C GLU A 86 -1.78 21.86 -17.80
N HIS A 87 -1.99 21.64 -16.50
CA HIS A 87 -0.90 21.38 -15.56
C HIS A 87 -0.21 20.06 -15.90
N ARG A 88 1.13 20.07 -15.86
CA ARG A 88 1.96 18.85 -15.94
C ARG A 88 3.12 18.98 -14.96
N LEU A 89 3.16 18.06 -14.01
CA LEU A 89 4.25 18.02 -13.03
C LEU A 89 5.53 17.47 -13.70
N LYS A 90 6.53 18.33 -13.84
CA LYS A 90 7.83 17.93 -14.38
C LYS A 90 8.65 17.17 -13.33
N PRO A 91 9.44 16.11 -13.74
CA PRO A 91 10.28 15.35 -12.81
C PRO A 91 11.22 16.24 -11.98
N GLN A 92 11.85 17.24 -12.62
CA GLN A 92 12.75 18.16 -11.93
C GLN A 92 12.03 19.00 -10.86
N LYS A 93 10.76 19.40 -11.10
CA LYS A 93 9.99 20.14 -10.10
C LYS A 93 9.68 19.28 -8.88
N LEU A 94 9.29 18.02 -9.09
CA LEU A 94 9.08 17.09 -7.97
C LEU A 94 10.38 16.82 -7.21
N LEU A 95 11.48 16.60 -7.91
CA LEU A 95 12.80 16.42 -7.29
C LEU A 95 13.19 17.61 -6.41
N ASN A 96 12.99 18.84 -6.90
CA ASN A 96 13.28 20.05 -6.13
C ASN A 96 12.41 20.18 -4.87
N ILE A 97 11.13 19.79 -4.94
CA ILE A 97 10.22 19.78 -3.79
C ILE A 97 10.71 18.77 -2.75
N ILE A 98 11.10 17.57 -3.18
CA ILE A 98 11.65 16.53 -2.29
C ILE A 98 12.92 17.03 -1.60
N GLU A 99 13.87 17.58 -2.35
CA GLU A 99 15.13 18.09 -1.80
C GLU A 99 14.93 19.25 -0.82
N LEU A 100 13.97 20.12 -1.10
CA LEU A 100 13.57 21.17 -0.17
C LEU A 100 13.00 20.60 1.12
N SER A 101 12.11 19.60 1.01
CA SER A 101 11.50 18.94 2.17
C SER A 101 12.54 18.20 3.01
N GLU A 102 13.49 17.49 2.39
CA GLU A 102 14.62 16.86 3.09
C GLU A 102 15.42 17.90 3.90
N LYS A 103 15.76 19.03 3.25
CA LYS A 103 16.57 20.09 3.86
C LYS A 103 15.84 20.79 5.01
N VAL A 104 14.55 21.10 4.86
CA VAL A 104 13.79 21.92 5.81
C VAL A 104 13.24 21.08 6.96
N LEU A 105 12.76 19.87 6.66
CA LEU A 105 12.10 18.98 7.63
C LEU A 105 13.05 17.92 8.21
N GLY A 106 14.29 17.82 7.71
CA GLY A 106 15.25 16.79 8.15
C GLY A 106 14.80 15.38 7.78
N ILE A 107 14.15 15.21 6.61
CA ILE A 107 13.64 13.91 6.18
C ILE A 107 14.80 12.99 5.83
N GLU A 108 14.83 11.80 6.46
CA GLU A 108 15.77 10.74 6.15
C GLU A 108 15.22 9.82 5.04
N ASP A 109 16.00 8.80 4.64
CA ASP A 109 15.64 7.86 3.57
C ASP A 109 14.59 6.83 4.02
N PHE A 110 13.39 7.32 4.36
CA PHE A 110 12.25 6.47 4.70
C PHE A 110 11.51 5.96 3.46
N GLU A 111 10.62 4.97 3.68
CA GLU A 111 9.69 4.49 2.67
C GLU A 111 8.65 5.56 2.33
N ILE A 112 8.19 5.57 1.08
CA ILE A 112 7.19 6.53 0.61
C ILE A 112 5.79 5.94 0.79
N GLU A 113 4.90 6.74 1.40
CA GLU A 113 3.47 6.55 1.39
C GLU A 113 2.85 7.63 0.49
N VAL A 114 1.91 7.24 -0.37
CA VAL A 114 1.20 8.18 -1.25
C VAL A 114 -0.26 8.27 -0.82
N GLU A 115 -0.74 9.47 -0.60
CA GLU A 115 -2.15 9.78 -0.43
C GLU A 115 -2.75 10.27 -1.75
N TYR A 116 -3.87 9.70 -2.16
CA TYR A 116 -4.61 10.12 -3.34
C TYR A 116 -6.11 10.18 -3.07
N GLN A 117 -6.73 11.27 -3.49
CA GLN A 117 -8.16 11.50 -3.35
C GLN A 117 -8.91 10.86 -4.53
N ALA A 118 -9.60 9.75 -4.25
CA ALA A 118 -10.63 9.21 -5.13
C ALA A 118 -12.02 9.46 -4.50
N GLN A 119 -12.80 8.45 -4.13
CA GLN A 119 -14.02 8.62 -3.32
C GLN A 119 -13.69 9.08 -1.89
N THR A 120 -12.58 8.63 -1.37
CA THR A 120 -11.97 9.06 -0.10
C THR A 120 -10.46 9.13 -0.28
N ILE A 121 -9.74 9.65 0.72
CA ILE A 121 -8.27 9.63 0.68
C ILE A 121 -7.82 8.18 0.85
N GLY A 122 -7.28 7.61 -0.23
CA GLY A 122 -6.61 6.32 -0.20
C GLY A 122 -5.12 6.49 0.14
N LYS A 123 -4.57 5.52 0.89
CA LYS A 123 -3.14 5.44 1.20
C LYS A 123 -2.53 4.26 0.49
N TYR A 124 -1.41 4.49 -0.17
CA TYR A 124 -0.76 3.51 -1.03
C TYR A 124 0.73 3.43 -0.72
N ASP A 125 1.32 2.26 -0.88
CA ASP A 125 2.76 2.12 -1.01
C ASP A 125 3.16 2.47 -2.46
N LEU A 126 4.42 2.84 -2.70
CA LEU A 126 4.92 3.26 -4.00
C LEU A 126 5.87 2.21 -4.57
N ASP A 127 5.75 1.95 -5.88
CA ASP A 127 6.66 1.14 -6.68
C ASP A 127 6.89 1.80 -8.05
N PHE A 128 7.73 1.20 -8.90
CA PHE A 128 8.04 1.68 -10.24
C PHE A 128 8.12 0.52 -11.22
N ASN A 129 7.38 0.58 -12.32
CA ASN A 129 7.31 -0.50 -13.32
C ASN A 129 8.35 -0.40 -14.45
N GLY A 130 9.29 0.55 -14.34
CA GLY A 130 10.27 0.88 -15.38
C GLY A 130 9.89 2.07 -16.27
N LYS A 131 8.64 2.56 -16.15
CA LYS A 131 8.13 3.71 -16.90
C LYS A 131 7.35 4.67 -16.01
N ASP A 132 6.39 4.15 -15.25
CA ASP A 132 5.46 4.91 -14.44
C ASP A 132 5.58 4.48 -12.96
N PHE A 133 5.33 5.39 -12.03
CA PHE A 133 5.13 5.07 -10.63
C PHE A 133 3.82 4.31 -10.45
N VAL A 134 3.84 3.27 -9.60
CA VAL A 134 2.69 2.40 -9.37
C VAL A 134 2.27 2.49 -7.91
N LEU A 135 1.02 2.84 -7.67
CA LEU A 135 0.41 2.85 -6.35
C LEU A 135 -0.02 1.43 -5.98
N LEU A 136 0.46 0.94 -4.85
CA LEU A 136 0.16 -0.40 -4.35
C LEU A 136 -0.80 -0.33 -3.16
N ASN A 137 -1.79 -1.21 -3.15
CA ASN A 137 -2.72 -1.30 -2.03
C ASN A 137 -1.99 -1.65 -0.73
N LYS A 138 -2.20 -0.86 0.31
CA LYS A 138 -1.76 -1.18 1.66
C LYS A 138 -2.72 -2.18 2.30
N GLN A 139 -2.17 -3.06 3.12
CA GLN A 139 -2.95 -4.04 3.87
C GLN A 139 -2.69 -3.86 5.37
N THR A 140 -3.75 -4.01 6.16
CA THR A 140 -3.61 -4.11 7.62
C THR A 140 -3.12 -5.50 7.99
N ALA A 141 -2.23 -5.58 8.97
CA ALA A 141 -1.72 -6.85 9.50
C ALA A 141 -1.76 -6.85 11.03
N CYS A 142 -1.95 -8.03 11.62
CA CYS A 142 -1.74 -8.20 13.04
C CYS A 142 -0.24 -8.25 13.32
N LEU A 143 0.27 -7.26 14.06
CA LEU A 143 1.70 -7.15 14.40
C LEU A 143 2.08 -7.94 15.67
N ALA A 144 1.09 -8.48 16.37
CA ALA A 144 1.25 -9.21 17.64
C ALA A 144 0.75 -10.65 17.53
N GLN A 145 1.03 -11.34 16.43
CA GLN A 145 0.53 -12.70 16.16
C GLN A 145 0.87 -13.68 17.29
N ASP A 146 2.06 -13.56 17.87
CA ASP A 146 2.53 -14.43 18.96
C ASP A 146 1.86 -14.11 20.32
N GLN A 147 1.24 -12.95 20.46
CA GLN A 147 0.65 -12.46 21.73
C GLN A 147 -0.87 -12.36 21.69
N CYS A 148 -1.48 -12.40 20.52
CA CYS A 148 -2.93 -12.28 20.34
C CYS A 148 -3.74 -13.53 20.71
N GLY A 149 -3.10 -14.61 21.15
CA GLY A 149 -3.79 -15.87 21.48
C GLY A 149 -4.49 -16.53 20.28
N ILE A 150 -4.27 -16.04 19.07
CA ILE A 150 -4.73 -16.71 17.86
C ILE A 150 -3.72 -17.81 17.54
N PRO A 151 -4.10 -19.11 17.63
CA PRO A 151 -3.18 -20.21 17.29
C PRO A 151 -2.68 -20.03 15.86
N ALA A 152 -1.38 -20.22 15.64
CA ALA A 152 -0.69 -19.99 14.36
C ALA A 152 -1.23 -20.82 13.18
N GLU A 153 -2.03 -21.84 13.42
CA GLU A 153 -2.88 -22.54 12.43
C GLU A 153 -3.95 -23.33 13.18
N LYS A 154 -5.22 -23.06 12.93
CA LYS A 154 -6.27 -24.02 13.26
C LYS A 154 -6.09 -25.19 12.28
N GLN A 155 -5.57 -26.31 12.76
CA GLN A 155 -5.59 -27.54 11.96
C GLN A 155 -7.03 -27.78 11.53
N LYS A 156 -7.23 -27.87 10.22
CA LYS A 156 -8.53 -28.23 9.64
C LYS A 156 -8.77 -29.71 9.97
N VAL A 157 -9.44 -29.98 11.09
CA VAL A 157 -9.90 -31.33 11.45
C VAL A 157 -11.08 -31.63 10.53
N LYS A 158 -11.02 -32.73 9.79
CA LYS A 158 -12.16 -33.18 8.99
C LYS A 158 -13.32 -33.49 9.96
N LEU A 159 -14.53 -33.05 9.59
CA LEU A 159 -15.73 -33.25 10.39
C LEU A 159 -16.00 -34.71 10.77
N SER A 160 -15.47 -35.65 9.95
CA SER A 160 -15.52 -37.12 10.19
C SER A 160 -14.58 -37.60 11.29
N GLU A 161 -13.65 -36.76 11.77
CA GLU A 161 -12.65 -37.15 12.80
C GLU A 161 -13.02 -36.57 14.18
N ILE A 162 -14.14 -35.87 14.29
CA ILE A 162 -14.64 -35.40 15.58
C ILE A 162 -15.41 -36.56 16.23
N PRO A 163 -14.91 -37.13 17.35
CA PRO A 163 -15.67 -38.17 18.06
C PRO A 163 -17.00 -37.54 18.52
N SER A 164 -18.12 -38.16 18.12
CA SER A 164 -19.44 -37.76 18.58
C SER A 164 -19.55 -38.04 20.10
N GLN A 165 -19.18 -37.05 20.89
CA GLN A 165 -19.52 -37.10 22.33
C GLN A 165 -21.02 -36.86 22.44
N THR A 166 -21.74 -37.91 22.68
CA THR A 166 -23.15 -37.85 23.12
C THR A 166 -23.18 -37.32 24.55
N ASN A 167 -22.98 -36.02 24.71
CA ASN A 167 -23.30 -35.35 25.95
C ASN A 167 -24.78 -34.95 25.89
N SER A 168 -25.64 -35.82 26.46
CA SER A 168 -27.01 -35.45 26.72
C SER A 168 -27.01 -34.27 27.70
N CYS A 169 -27.43 -33.13 27.29
CA CYS A 169 -27.72 -32.00 28.20
C CYS A 169 -28.87 -32.41 29.10
N THR A 170 -28.61 -32.60 30.40
CA THR A 170 -29.65 -32.75 31.40
C THR A 170 -30.31 -31.39 31.64
N PRO A 171 -31.64 -31.29 31.60
CA PRO A 171 -32.34 -30.06 31.93
C PRO A 171 -32.03 -29.63 33.37
N GLY A 172 -31.37 -28.47 33.56
CA GLY A 172 -30.99 -27.92 34.87
C GLY A 172 -29.50 -27.73 35.12
N GLY A 173 -28.60 -28.17 34.21
CA GLY A 173 -27.17 -27.88 34.27
C GLY A 173 -26.90 -26.55 33.53
N GLY A 174 -26.46 -25.51 34.23
CA GLY A 174 -26.12 -24.22 33.69
C GLY A 174 -24.95 -24.32 32.69
N CYS A 175 -25.26 -24.47 31.39
CA CYS A 175 -24.37 -24.25 30.27
C CYS A 175 -24.93 -23.03 29.52
N CYS A 176 -24.47 -21.85 29.87
CA CYS A 176 -24.50 -20.65 29.05
C CYS A 176 -23.09 -20.07 28.98
#